data_5cf79973c4ddc93d703457532cfc8464
#
_entry.id   5cf79973c4ddc93d703457532cfc8464
#
_cell.length_a   1.000
_cell.length_b   1.000
_cell.length_c   1.000
_cell.angle_alpha   90.00
_cell.angle_beta   90.00
_cell.angle_gamma   90.00
#
_symmetry.space_group_name_H-M   'P 1'
#
loop_
_entity.id
_entity.type
_entity.pdbx_description
1 polymer ?
#
loop_
_entity_poly.entity_id
_entity_poly.type
_entity_poly.pdbx_seq_one_letter_code
_entity_poly.pdbx_strand_id
1 'polypeptide(L)'
;MKYSLSYAATVVAAFSSLVAADIPKCGDGTQCPDYAPCCSQYGQCGVGAYCLGGCDPRHSFDLKSCLAAPACKSNDFSMNSLDAPGVRTNTRYLGNGSETNWVTSGEPRQYQDGVLLTMAPSTVGTLLMSAHYVWYGKIKATMKTSQGAGVVTAFILMSDMKDEIDFEFVGTEMNTVQTNYYFQGITDCKFLRFLRSRESMD
;
A
#
# COMPACT_ATOMS: atom_id res chain seq x y z
N MET A 1 -10.75 7.81 73.22
CA MET A 1 -11.20 6.91 72.13
C MET A 1 -11.07 7.66 70.82
N LYS A 2 -10.08 7.31 70.01
CA LYS A 2 -9.89 7.92 68.66
C LYS A 2 -10.27 6.89 67.64
N TYR A 3 -11.31 7.10 66.89
CA TYR A 3 -11.69 6.26 65.75
C TYR A 3 -10.99 6.77 64.50
N SER A 4 -10.13 5.92 63.94
CA SER A 4 -9.50 6.13 62.65
C SER A 4 -10.41 5.52 61.59
N LEU A 5 -10.97 6.34 60.69
CA LEU A 5 -11.70 5.87 59.48
C LEU A 5 -10.67 5.68 58.35
N SER A 6 -10.42 4.41 58.02
CA SER A 6 -9.64 4.08 56.81
C SER A 6 -10.58 4.08 55.60
N TYR A 7 -10.40 5.02 54.69
CA TYR A 7 -11.05 4.99 53.38
C TYR A 7 -10.25 4.05 52.46
N ALA A 8 -10.84 2.91 52.13
CA ALA A 8 -10.35 2.07 51.05
C ALA A 8 -10.84 2.63 49.71
N ALA A 9 -9.94 3.22 48.99
CA ALA A 9 -10.20 3.65 47.60
C ALA A 9 -10.13 2.42 46.68
N THR A 10 -11.26 1.94 46.21
CA THR A 10 -11.35 0.90 45.20
C THR A 10 -11.06 1.53 43.83
N VAL A 11 -9.86 1.32 43.32
CA VAL A 11 -9.52 1.70 41.96
C VAL A 11 -10.12 0.67 41.02
N VAL A 12 -11.23 1.01 40.37
CA VAL A 12 -11.79 0.23 39.27
C VAL A 12 -10.93 0.53 38.01
N ALA A 13 -10.01 -0.37 37.73
CA ALA A 13 -9.29 -0.34 36.46
C ALA A 13 -10.24 -0.77 35.34
N ALA A 14 -10.79 0.18 34.62
CA ALA A 14 -11.50 -0.07 33.38
C ALA A 14 -10.49 -0.53 32.33
N PHE A 15 -10.36 -1.82 32.14
CA PHE A 15 -9.68 -2.40 30.98
C PHE A 15 -10.54 -2.09 29.76
N SER A 16 -10.23 -1.01 29.06
CA SER A 16 -10.70 -0.79 27.71
C SER A 16 -9.99 -1.80 26.82
N SER A 17 -10.61 -2.95 26.59
CA SER A 17 -10.21 -3.85 25.51
C SER A 17 -10.33 -3.08 24.21
N LEU A 18 -9.20 -2.68 23.65
CA LEU A 18 -9.11 -2.25 22.25
C LEU A 18 -9.48 -3.49 21.42
N VAL A 19 -10.76 -3.62 21.09
CA VAL A 19 -11.20 -4.54 20.06
C VAL A 19 -10.60 -4.00 18.77
N ALA A 20 -9.55 -4.64 18.28
CA ALA A 20 -9.12 -4.45 16.91
C ALA A 20 -10.36 -4.77 16.06
N ALA A 21 -10.91 -3.78 15.38
CA ALA A 21 -12.06 -3.98 14.50
C ALA A 21 -11.61 -5.00 13.44
N ASP A 22 -12.22 -6.18 13.45
CA ASP A 22 -11.99 -7.17 12.41
C ASP A 22 -12.29 -6.54 11.05
N ILE A 23 -11.32 -6.58 10.15
CA ILE A 23 -11.51 -6.11 8.78
C ILE A 23 -12.56 -7.03 8.14
N PRO A 24 -13.70 -6.48 7.68
CA PRO A 24 -14.73 -7.29 7.06
C PRO A 24 -14.16 -8.06 5.86
N LYS A 25 -14.56 -9.29 5.70
CA LYS A 25 -14.15 -10.16 4.60
C LYS A 25 -15.20 -10.19 3.51
N CYS A 26 -14.77 -10.49 2.30
CA CYS A 26 -15.61 -10.63 1.12
C CYS A 26 -15.18 -11.82 0.26
N GLY A 27 -16.00 -12.20 -0.71
CA GLY A 27 -15.83 -13.41 -1.48
C GLY A 27 -16.73 -14.54 -0.99
N ASP A 28 -16.79 -15.65 -1.72
CA ASP A 28 -17.58 -16.85 -1.38
C ASP A 28 -19.05 -16.53 -1.01
N GLY A 29 -19.67 -15.60 -1.75
CA GLY A 29 -21.06 -15.18 -1.53
C GLY A 29 -21.22 -14.11 -0.45
N THR A 30 -20.16 -13.60 0.15
CA THR A 30 -20.19 -12.51 1.13
C THR A 30 -19.87 -11.19 0.45
N GLN A 31 -20.74 -10.19 0.61
CA GLN A 31 -20.53 -8.83 0.10
C GLN A 31 -19.96 -7.91 1.18
N CYS A 32 -19.25 -6.88 0.73
CA CYS A 32 -18.77 -5.82 1.58
C CYS A 32 -19.91 -4.93 2.10
N PRO A 33 -19.78 -4.41 3.34
CA PRO A 33 -20.72 -3.42 3.88
C PRO A 33 -20.48 -2.03 3.26
N ASP A 34 -21.47 -1.14 3.40
CA ASP A 34 -21.44 0.23 2.86
C ASP A 34 -20.28 1.09 3.36
N TYR A 35 -19.89 0.93 4.63
CA TYR A 35 -18.76 1.68 5.22
C TYR A 35 -17.38 1.19 4.78
N ALA A 36 -17.30 0.02 4.16
CA ALA A 36 -16.07 -0.57 3.60
C ALA A 36 -16.41 -1.23 2.25
N PRO A 37 -16.80 -0.45 1.23
CA PRO A 37 -17.57 -0.93 0.10
C PRO A 37 -16.80 -1.77 -0.92
N CYS A 38 -15.47 -1.75 -0.91
CA CYS A 38 -14.66 -2.36 -1.95
C CYS A 38 -14.07 -3.70 -1.50
N CYS A 39 -14.36 -4.76 -2.24
CA CYS A 39 -13.76 -6.07 -2.03
C CYS A 39 -12.41 -6.16 -2.74
N SER A 40 -11.32 -6.17 -1.99
CA SER A 40 -9.99 -6.29 -2.56
C SER A 40 -9.72 -7.68 -3.12
N GLN A 41 -8.69 -7.81 -3.96
CA GLN A 41 -8.21 -9.10 -4.45
C GLN A 41 -7.80 -10.10 -3.35
N TYR A 42 -7.64 -9.62 -2.12
CA TYR A 42 -7.29 -10.44 -0.96
C TYR A 42 -8.50 -10.88 -0.13
N GLY A 43 -9.71 -10.61 -0.61
CA GLY A 43 -10.94 -10.97 0.08
C GLY A 43 -11.22 -10.13 1.33
N GLN A 44 -10.74 -8.90 1.37
CA GLN A 44 -10.94 -7.95 2.45
C GLN A 44 -11.73 -6.75 1.96
N CYS A 45 -12.65 -6.26 2.78
CA CYS A 45 -13.42 -5.07 2.49
C CYS A 45 -12.71 -3.81 2.98
N GLY A 46 -12.80 -2.74 2.21
CA GLY A 46 -12.18 -1.48 2.59
C GLY A 46 -12.56 -0.34 1.68
N VAL A 47 -11.84 0.76 1.84
CA VAL A 47 -11.91 1.98 1.03
C VAL A 47 -10.53 2.28 0.43
N GLY A 48 -10.44 3.28 -0.42
CA GLY A 48 -9.17 3.74 -0.96
C GLY A 48 -8.49 2.72 -1.86
N ALA A 49 -7.35 2.20 -1.45
CA ALA A 49 -6.58 1.22 -2.21
C ALA A 49 -7.35 -0.09 -2.48
N TYR A 50 -8.31 -0.45 -1.64
CA TYR A 50 -9.16 -1.62 -1.85
C TYR A 50 -10.09 -1.48 -3.06
N CYS A 51 -10.37 -0.24 -3.47
CA CYS A 51 -11.23 0.06 -4.62
C CYS A 51 -10.47 0.11 -5.96
N LEU A 52 -9.17 0.02 -5.90
CA LEU A 52 -8.27 -0.03 -7.05
C LEU A 52 -7.91 -1.48 -7.39
N GLY A 53 -6.91 -1.67 -8.17
CA GLY A 53 -6.38 -2.92 -8.69
C GLY A 53 -6.86 -4.21 -8.04
N GLY A 54 -7.56 -5.05 -8.78
CA GLY A 54 -8.09 -6.32 -8.29
C GLY A 54 -9.32 -6.21 -7.39
N CYS A 55 -9.97 -5.05 -7.33
CA CYS A 55 -11.27 -4.93 -6.68
C CYS A 55 -12.32 -5.78 -7.40
N ASP A 56 -13.02 -6.65 -6.67
CA ASP A 56 -14.09 -7.50 -7.20
C ASP A 56 -15.47 -6.82 -7.04
N PRO A 57 -16.08 -6.32 -8.12
CA PRO A 57 -17.36 -5.63 -8.02
C PRO A 57 -18.51 -6.55 -7.61
N ARG A 58 -18.38 -7.87 -7.82
CA ARG A 58 -19.45 -8.84 -7.47
C ARG A 58 -19.58 -9.06 -5.98
N HIS A 59 -18.47 -8.91 -5.24
CA HIS A 59 -18.41 -9.05 -3.79
C HIS A 59 -18.22 -7.72 -3.06
N SER A 60 -18.18 -6.63 -3.81
CA SER A 60 -18.25 -5.27 -3.27
C SER A 60 -19.67 -4.89 -2.88
N PHE A 61 -19.85 -3.78 -2.16
CA PHE A 61 -21.15 -3.29 -1.71
C PHE A 61 -22.13 -3.12 -2.87
N ASP A 62 -21.65 -2.53 -3.98
CA ASP A 62 -22.35 -2.52 -5.24
C ASP A 62 -21.38 -2.60 -6.43
N LEU A 63 -21.91 -2.76 -7.65
CA LEU A 63 -21.10 -2.88 -8.87
C LEU A 63 -20.28 -1.63 -9.21
N LYS A 64 -20.58 -0.48 -8.61
CA LYS A 64 -19.89 0.80 -8.82
C LYS A 64 -18.87 1.09 -7.73
N SER A 65 -18.80 0.26 -6.69
CA SER A 65 -17.86 0.43 -5.61
C SER A 65 -16.40 0.32 -6.10
N CYS A 66 -16.15 -0.62 -7.01
CA CYS A 66 -14.86 -0.71 -7.70
C CYS A 66 -14.80 0.35 -8.78
N LEU A 67 -13.93 1.31 -8.61
CA LEU A 67 -13.76 2.39 -9.57
C LEU A 67 -12.68 2.01 -10.57
N ALA A 68 -13.00 2.10 -11.83
CA ALA A 68 -12.01 1.98 -12.88
C ALA A 68 -11.04 3.16 -12.75
N ALA A 69 -9.79 2.87 -12.38
CA ALA A 69 -8.77 3.89 -12.42
C ALA A 69 -8.56 4.32 -13.89
N PRO A 70 -8.48 5.63 -14.16
CA PRO A 70 -8.24 6.09 -15.52
C PRO A 70 -6.85 5.65 -16.00
N ALA A 71 -6.67 5.43 -17.29
CA ALA A 71 -5.34 5.24 -17.86
C ALA A 71 -4.51 6.51 -17.67
N CYS A 72 -3.24 6.37 -17.28
CA CYS A 72 -2.36 7.50 -17.10
C CYS A 72 -2.08 8.17 -18.46
N LYS A 73 -1.99 9.50 -18.43
CA LYS A 73 -1.43 10.30 -19.51
C LYS A 73 0.06 10.53 -19.21
N SER A 74 0.81 10.87 -20.25
CA SER A 74 2.22 11.26 -20.07
C SER A 74 2.32 12.39 -19.04
N ASN A 75 3.06 12.15 -17.97
CA ASN A 75 3.22 13.10 -16.88
C ASN A 75 4.59 12.92 -16.21
N ASP A 76 5.03 13.96 -15.52
CA ASP A 76 6.22 13.95 -14.66
C ASP A 76 5.83 14.40 -13.27
N PHE A 77 6.07 13.53 -12.28
CA PHE A 77 5.75 13.78 -10.89
C PHE A 77 7.02 14.12 -10.13
N SER A 78 7.19 15.39 -9.80
CA SER A 78 8.20 15.78 -8.83
C SER A 78 7.74 15.42 -7.42
N MET A 79 8.53 14.61 -6.71
CA MET A 79 8.23 14.16 -5.35
C MET A 79 8.77 15.11 -4.27
N ASN A 80 9.04 16.36 -4.62
CA ASN A 80 9.56 17.38 -3.70
C ASN A 80 8.55 17.86 -2.66
N SER A 81 7.29 17.54 -2.82
CA SER A 81 6.22 17.77 -1.82
C SER A 81 5.16 16.67 -1.94
N LEU A 82 4.72 16.14 -0.81
CA LEU A 82 3.63 15.17 -0.76
C LEU A 82 2.29 15.73 -1.28
N ASP A 83 2.08 17.02 -1.17
CA ASP A 83 0.87 17.69 -1.65
C ASP A 83 0.90 17.91 -3.17
N ALA A 84 2.06 18.20 -3.74
CA ALA A 84 2.21 18.52 -5.17
C ALA A 84 1.84 17.33 -6.10
N PRO A 85 2.23 16.07 -5.83
CA PRO A 85 1.82 14.94 -6.65
C PRO A 85 0.40 14.46 -6.37
N GLY A 86 -0.34 15.09 -5.44
CA GLY A 86 -1.70 14.66 -5.09
C GLY A 86 -1.75 13.30 -4.41
N VAL A 87 -0.98 13.16 -3.33
CA VAL A 87 -0.96 11.95 -2.51
C VAL A 87 -2.13 11.95 -1.53
N ARG A 88 -2.88 10.86 -1.47
CA ARG A 88 -3.93 10.63 -0.47
C ARG A 88 -3.65 9.33 0.29
N THR A 89 -3.96 9.33 1.58
CA THR A 89 -3.97 8.05 2.32
C THR A 89 -5.11 7.17 1.82
N ASN A 90 -4.96 5.86 1.95
CA ASN A 90 -5.99 4.91 1.57
C ASN A 90 -7.34 5.16 2.26
N THR A 91 -7.32 5.71 3.49
CA THR A 91 -8.52 6.06 4.26
C THR A 91 -9.21 7.34 3.78
N ARG A 92 -8.53 8.19 3.03
CA ARG A 92 -9.05 9.47 2.48
C ARG A 92 -9.35 9.41 0.99
N TYR A 93 -8.88 8.40 0.31
CA TYR A 93 -9.15 8.21 -1.10
C TYR A 93 -10.54 7.61 -1.28
N LEU A 94 -11.40 8.28 -2.01
CA LEU A 94 -12.78 7.84 -2.28
C LEU A 94 -12.95 7.27 -3.69
N GLY A 95 -11.82 6.93 -4.36
CA GLY A 95 -11.84 6.31 -5.67
C GLY A 95 -11.83 7.29 -6.85
N ASN A 96 -11.75 8.60 -6.62
CA ASN A 96 -11.67 9.56 -7.72
C ASN A 96 -10.22 9.78 -8.17
N GLY A 97 -9.78 9.02 -9.18
CA GLY A 97 -8.45 9.14 -9.78
C GLY A 97 -8.22 10.47 -10.52
N SER A 98 -9.25 11.26 -10.84
CA SER A 98 -9.06 12.59 -11.44
C SER A 98 -8.55 13.64 -10.45
N GLU A 99 -8.74 13.41 -9.16
CA GLU A 99 -8.32 14.32 -8.09
C GLU A 99 -7.09 13.83 -7.32
N THR A 100 -6.68 12.59 -7.58
CA THR A 100 -5.63 11.94 -6.81
C THR A 100 -4.70 11.19 -7.75
N ASN A 101 -3.42 11.46 -7.69
CA ASN A 101 -2.42 10.77 -8.49
C ASN A 101 -1.88 9.52 -7.79
N TRP A 102 -1.77 9.57 -6.46
CA TRP A 102 -1.17 8.52 -5.66
C TRP A 102 -1.98 8.23 -4.41
N VAL A 103 -2.11 6.95 -4.12
CA VAL A 103 -2.71 6.45 -2.88
C VAL A 103 -1.62 5.78 -2.05
N THR A 104 -1.61 6.04 -0.74
CA THR A 104 -0.61 5.47 0.15
C THR A 104 -1.25 4.63 1.25
N SER A 105 -0.57 3.55 1.60
CA SER A 105 -0.74 2.82 2.84
C SER A 105 0.54 2.97 3.67
N GLY A 106 0.44 3.06 4.99
CA GLY A 106 1.55 3.44 5.84
C GLY A 106 1.73 4.97 5.91
N GLU A 107 2.91 5.40 6.32
CA GLU A 107 3.21 6.82 6.57
C GLU A 107 4.36 7.31 5.71
N PRO A 108 4.10 7.80 4.49
CA PRO A 108 5.12 8.48 3.71
C PRO A 108 5.46 9.81 4.39
N ARG A 109 6.71 10.21 4.32
CA ARG A 109 7.19 11.46 4.88
C ARG A 109 7.90 12.28 3.83
N GLN A 110 7.80 13.60 3.95
CA GLN A 110 8.64 14.50 3.17
C GLN A 110 10.09 14.42 3.67
N TYR A 111 11.03 14.26 2.76
CA TYR A 111 12.44 14.23 3.08
C TYR A 111 13.24 14.93 1.99
N GLN A 112 13.84 16.08 2.33
CA GLN A 112 14.54 16.94 1.36
C GLN A 112 13.66 17.22 0.14
N ASP A 113 14.13 16.90 -1.05
CA ASP A 113 13.46 17.04 -2.35
C ASP A 113 12.74 15.75 -2.81
N GLY A 114 12.49 14.81 -1.88
CA GLY A 114 11.89 13.53 -2.17
C GLY A 114 10.86 13.07 -1.15
N VAL A 115 10.22 11.97 -1.43
CA VAL A 115 9.33 11.24 -0.52
C VAL A 115 10.07 10.06 0.09
N LEU A 116 10.07 9.99 1.40
CA LEU A 116 10.58 8.86 2.16
C LEU A 116 9.46 7.86 2.42
N LEU A 117 9.60 6.65 1.89
CA LEU A 117 8.77 5.52 2.21
C LEU A 117 9.38 4.80 3.41
N THR A 118 8.72 4.88 4.57
CA THR A 118 9.26 4.37 5.83
C THR A 118 8.86 2.91 6.07
N MET A 119 9.74 2.16 6.70
CA MET A 119 9.47 0.83 7.24
C MET A 119 9.78 0.86 8.73
N ALA A 120 8.76 1.15 9.54
CA ALA A 120 8.91 1.17 10.99
C ALA A 120 8.93 -0.27 11.55
N PRO A 121 9.54 -0.48 12.73
CA PRO A 121 9.51 -1.80 13.40
C PRO A 121 8.07 -2.33 13.55
N SER A 122 7.88 -3.60 13.29
CA SER A 122 6.58 -4.29 13.39
C SER A 122 5.51 -3.76 12.42
N THR A 123 5.92 -3.16 11.30
CA THR A 123 5.02 -2.76 10.22
C THR A 123 5.38 -3.44 8.90
N VAL A 124 4.46 -3.44 7.95
CA VAL A 124 4.69 -3.92 6.58
C VAL A 124 5.37 -2.87 5.67
N GLY A 125 5.74 -1.72 6.25
CA GLY A 125 6.31 -0.61 5.50
C GLY A 125 5.27 0.32 4.90
N THR A 126 5.72 1.15 3.96
CA THR A 126 4.90 2.15 3.28
C THR A 126 4.77 1.80 1.80
N LEU A 127 3.55 1.84 1.31
CA LEU A 127 3.21 1.67 -0.10
C LEU A 127 2.79 3.02 -0.68
N LEU A 128 3.28 3.34 -1.87
CA LEU A 128 2.81 4.44 -2.71
C LEU A 128 2.34 3.85 -4.04
N MET A 129 1.07 3.95 -4.33
CA MET A 129 0.42 3.33 -5.47
C MET A 129 -0.19 4.39 -6.38
N SER A 130 -0.02 4.25 -7.70
CA SER A 130 -0.69 5.10 -8.67
C SER A 130 -2.21 4.91 -8.63
N ALA A 131 -2.97 6.01 -8.66
CA ALA A 131 -4.41 5.99 -8.84
C ALA A 131 -4.82 5.83 -10.32
N HIS A 132 -3.86 5.56 -11.21
CA HIS A 132 -4.04 5.43 -12.65
C HIS A 132 -3.42 4.12 -13.14
N TYR A 133 -4.04 3.50 -14.12
CA TYR A 133 -3.45 2.38 -14.84
C TYR A 133 -2.42 2.83 -15.86
N VAL A 134 -1.38 2.04 -16.03
CA VAL A 134 -0.45 2.15 -17.14
C VAL A 134 -0.87 1.14 -18.20
N TRP A 135 -1.26 1.60 -19.38
CA TRP A 135 -1.65 0.71 -20.47
C TRP A 135 -0.42 0.19 -21.21
N TYR A 136 0.45 1.08 -21.63
CA TYR A 136 1.77 0.80 -22.19
C TYR A 136 2.58 2.09 -22.19
N GLY A 137 3.90 1.98 -22.31
CA GLY A 137 4.77 3.14 -22.36
C GLY A 137 6.11 2.91 -21.67
N LYS A 138 6.74 4.01 -21.32
CA LYS A 138 7.99 4.05 -20.57
C LYS A 138 7.73 4.70 -19.22
N ILE A 139 8.12 4.00 -18.16
CA ILE A 139 8.08 4.53 -16.81
C ILE A 139 9.51 4.72 -16.35
N LYS A 140 9.79 5.88 -15.75
CA LYS A 140 11.08 6.20 -15.13
C LYS A 140 10.81 6.59 -13.69
N ALA A 141 11.48 5.93 -12.77
CA ALA A 141 11.49 6.29 -11.35
C ALA A 141 12.95 6.55 -10.93
N THR A 142 13.17 7.64 -10.20
CA THR A 142 14.44 7.92 -9.53
C THR A 142 14.24 7.65 -8.05
N MET A 143 14.98 6.70 -7.49
CA MET A 143 14.82 6.29 -6.11
C MET A 143 16.18 5.96 -5.48
N LYS A 144 16.26 6.16 -4.18
CA LYS A 144 17.34 5.66 -3.35
C LYS A 144 16.86 4.46 -2.57
N THR A 145 17.53 3.34 -2.75
CA THR A 145 17.19 2.08 -2.06
C THR A 145 17.72 2.09 -0.63
N SER A 146 17.03 1.37 0.26
CA SER A 146 17.41 1.29 1.67
C SER A 146 18.37 0.15 1.93
N GLN A 147 19.31 0.36 2.85
CA GLN A 147 20.21 -0.67 3.37
C GLN A 147 19.63 -1.30 4.63
N GLY A 148 19.92 -2.56 4.85
CA GLY A 148 19.61 -3.29 6.08
C GLY A 148 18.99 -4.66 5.83
N ALA A 149 19.27 -5.59 6.74
CA ALA A 149 18.65 -6.91 6.69
C ALA A 149 17.13 -6.82 6.92
N GLY A 150 16.36 -7.53 6.09
CA GLY A 150 14.90 -7.53 6.14
C GLY A 150 14.23 -6.34 5.44
N VAL A 151 14.99 -5.40 4.86
CA VAL A 151 14.43 -4.28 4.11
C VAL A 151 14.47 -4.60 2.62
N VAL A 152 13.35 -4.39 1.94
CA VAL A 152 13.22 -4.45 0.48
C VAL A 152 12.61 -3.16 -0.02
N THR A 153 13.28 -2.51 -0.98
CA THR A 153 12.69 -1.42 -1.76
C THR A 153 12.21 -2.02 -3.08
N ALA A 154 10.94 -1.87 -3.41
CA ALA A 154 10.36 -2.46 -4.59
C ALA A 154 9.74 -1.42 -5.52
N PHE A 155 9.81 -1.68 -6.83
CA PHE A 155 9.04 -1.03 -7.87
C PHE A 155 8.26 -2.09 -8.62
N ILE A 156 6.93 -2.01 -8.53
CA ILE A 156 6.03 -3.08 -8.96
C ILE A 156 5.02 -2.52 -9.98
N LEU A 157 4.75 -3.28 -11.03
CA LEU A 157 3.61 -3.11 -11.92
C LEU A 157 2.65 -4.26 -11.66
N MET A 158 1.40 -3.95 -11.32
CA MET A 158 0.39 -4.96 -10.99
C MET A 158 -0.91 -4.68 -11.71
N SER A 159 -1.52 -5.73 -12.27
CA SER A 159 -2.85 -5.71 -12.88
C SER A 159 -3.92 -6.20 -11.92
N ASP A 160 -5.19 -5.93 -12.24
CA ASP A 160 -6.36 -6.44 -11.51
C ASP A 160 -6.46 -7.97 -11.55
N MET A 161 -5.85 -8.59 -12.57
CA MET A 161 -5.81 -10.05 -12.72
C MET A 161 -4.62 -10.68 -12.01
N LYS A 162 -3.88 -9.89 -11.21
CA LYS A 162 -2.67 -10.33 -10.49
C LYS A 162 -1.51 -10.71 -11.42
N ASP A 163 -1.48 -10.14 -12.63
CA ASP A 163 -0.25 -10.12 -13.38
C ASP A 163 0.66 -9.09 -12.74
N GLU A 164 1.89 -9.45 -12.47
CA GLU A 164 2.82 -8.61 -11.72
C GLU A 164 4.20 -8.65 -12.33
N ILE A 165 4.88 -7.52 -12.34
CA ILE A 165 6.28 -7.38 -12.73
C ILE A 165 7.00 -6.66 -11.60
N ASP A 166 8.04 -7.30 -11.06
CA ASP A 166 8.76 -6.84 -9.89
C ASP A 166 10.18 -6.41 -10.23
N PHE A 167 10.61 -5.32 -9.58
CA PHE A 167 11.99 -4.91 -9.44
C PHE A 167 12.25 -4.70 -7.94
N GLU A 168 12.99 -5.62 -7.32
CA GLU A 168 13.22 -5.63 -5.89
C GLU A 168 14.68 -5.40 -5.55
N PHE A 169 14.93 -4.45 -4.67
CA PHE A 169 16.24 -4.07 -4.17
C PHE A 169 16.35 -4.50 -2.72
N VAL A 170 17.00 -5.64 -2.50
CA VAL A 170 17.19 -6.22 -1.16
C VAL A 170 18.29 -5.47 -0.43
N GLY A 171 18.02 -5.01 0.77
CA GLY A 171 18.91 -4.12 1.52
C GLY A 171 20.25 -4.72 1.93
N THR A 172 20.45 -6.03 1.80
CA THR A 172 21.74 -6.72 1.96
C THR A 172 22.52 -6.90 0.66
N GLU A 173 21.87 -6.63 -0.51
CA GLU A 173 22.41 -6.89 -1.85
C GLU A 173 22.39 -5.62 -2.71
N MET A 174 23.07 -4.57 -2.26
CA MET A 174 22.96 -3.21 -2.82
C MET A 174 23.33 -3.08 -4.30
N ASN A 175 24.08 -4.01 -4.85
CA ASN A 175 24.58 -3.97 -6.23
C ASN A 175 23.75 -4.82 -7.19
N THR A 176 22.63 -5.37 -6.72
CA THR A 176 21.78 -6.23 -7.53
C THR A 176 20.32 -5.77 -7.44
N VAL A 177 19.58 -5.99 -8.49
CA VAL A 177 18.12 -5.92 -8.51
C VAL A 177 17.60 -7.30 -8.88
N GLN A 178 16.69 -7.79 -8.07
CA GLN A 178 15.95 -9.01 -8.37
C GLN A 178 14.76 -8.63 -9.26
N THR A 179 14.53 -9.39 -10.30
CA THR A 179 13.35 -9.20 -11.16
C THR A 179 12.56 -10.48 -11.21
N ASN A 180 11.27 -10.36 -11.12
CA ASN A 180 10.34 -11.47 -11.17
C ASN A 180 9.07 -11.06 -11.91
N TYR A 181 8.22 -12.03 -12.23
CA TYR A 181 6.87 -11.77 -12.68
C TYR A 181 5.91 -12.85 -12.19
N TYR A 182 4.65 -12.47 -12.09
CA TYR A 182 3.55 -13.38 -11.82
C TYR A 182 2.57 -13.34 -12.99
N PHE A 183 2.00 -14.47 -13.31
CA PHE A 183 0.88 -14.59 -14.23
C PHE A 183 -0.34 -15.01 -13.44
N GLN A 184 -1.33 -14.14 -13.34
CA GLN A 184 -2.56 -14.35 -12.56
C GLN A 184 -2.30 -14.79 -11.11
N GLY A 185 -1.31 -14.20 -10.47
CA GLY A 185 -0.92 -14.50 -9.10
C GLY A 185 -0.07 -15.77 -8.92
N ILE A 186 0.32 -16.43 -10.01
CA ILE A 186 1.18 -17.61 -9.98
C ILE A 186 2.58 -17.20 -10.43
N THR A 187 3.57 -17.45 -9.59
CA THR A 187 4.98 -17.24 -9.96
C THR A 187 5.57 -18.47 -10.61
N ASP A 188 6.40 -18.26 -11.64
CA ASP A 188 7.32 -19.28 -12.12
C ASP A 188 8.75 -18.91 -11.70
N CYS A 189 9.23 -19.51 -10.63
CA CYS A 189 10.56 -19.26 -10.06
C CYS A 189 11.73 -19.45 -11.04
N LYS A 190 11.51 -20.01 -12.25
CA LYS A 190 12.52 -20.12 -13.29
C LYS A 190 12.94 -18.78 -13.89
N PHE A 191 12.14 -17.74 -13.69
CA PHE A 191 12.36 -16.41 -14.28
C PHE A 191 12.96 -15.38 -13.31
N LEU A 192 13.20 -15.76 -12.06
CA LEU A 192 13.93 -14.90 -11.14
C LEU A 192 15.31 -14.55 -11.74
N ARG A 193 15.56 -13.27 -11.95
CA ARG A 193 16.80 -12.74 -12.50
C ARG A 193 17.45 -11.78 -11.52
N PHE A 194 18.77 -11.87 -11.42
CA PHE A 194 19.59 -10.92 -10.68
C PHE A 194 20.35 -10.06 -11.70
N LEU A 195 20.02 -8.78 -11.75
CA LEU A 195 20.69 -7.82 -12.60
C LEU A 195 21.64 -6.99 -11.72
N ARG A 196 22.89 -6.82 -12.15
CA ARG A 196 23.79 -5.88 -11.48
C ARG A 196 23.38 -4.46 -11.79
N SER A 197 23.25 -3.63 -10.75
CA SER A 197 23.19 -2.19 -10.95
C SER A 197 24.52 -1.74 -11.56
N ARG A 198 24.50 -0.96 -12.65
CA ARG A 198 25.70 -0.24 -13.07
C ARG A 198 25.90 0.88 -12.05
N GLU A 199 27.05 0.87 -11.35
CA GLU A 199 27.52 2.07 -10.70
C GLU A 199 27.64 3.16 -11.77
N SER A 200 26.90 4.26 -11.64
CA SER A 200 27.25 5.50 -12.30
C SER A 200 28.55 5.96 -11.63
N MET A 201 29.67 5.72 -12.28
CA MET A 201 30.91 6.43 -11.95
C MET A 201 30.70 7.87 -12.44
N ASP A 202 30.36 8.74 -11.51
CA ASP A 202 30.47 10.19 -11.61
C ASP A 202 31.42 10.68 -10.52
#